data_a1102b715252ac96d902eb900033415e
#
_entry.id   a1102b715252ac96d902eb900033415e
#
_cell.length_a   1.000
_cell.length_b   1.000
_cell.length_c   1.000
_cell.angle_alpha   90.00
_cell.angle_beta   90.00
_cell.angle_gamma   90.00
#
_symmetry.space_group_name_H-M   'P 1'
#
loop_
_entity.id
_entity.type
_entity.pdbx_description
1 polymer ?
#
loop_
_entity_poly.entity_id
_entity_poly.type
_entity_poly.pdbx_seq_one_letter_code
_entity_poly.pdbx_strand_id
1 'polypeptide(L)'
;PEQVFKQEHLASFLPDAAGVFRGVLEVVNDNTLKDSEKGGVYVMGVDLGKHNDFTVISIFDTSTNKMVYFDRFNKIDYPLQKARVEAASRRYNDAKIIIDSTGVGDPISDDIQREGLLVEDYKLTNKSKKNIIDKLSIFIEQKRITIPNITEIINELQAFGYVMTDSGNVKYSAPQGLHDDLVISLALAVWGLSEVTDTR
;
A
#
# COMPACT_ATOMS: atom_id res chain seq x y z
N PRO A 1 -14.42 6.18 -25.25
CA PRO A 1 -15.06 7.43 -24.93
C PRO A 1 -14.01 8.46 -24.54
N GLU A 2 -14.30 9.72 -24.76
CA GLU A 2 -13.39 10.87 -24.72
C GLU A 2 -12.65 11.06 -23.37
N GLN A 3 -13.26 10.67 -22.27
CA GLN A 3 -12.65 10.75 -20.92
C GLN A 3 -11.49 9.77 -20.74
N VAL A 4 -11.62 8.54 -21.22
CA VAL A 4 -10.54 7.53 -21.16
C VAL A 4 -9.37 7.94 -22.05
N PHE A 5 -9.66 8.47 -23.23
CA PHE A 5 -8.64 8.98 -24.14
C PHE A 5 -7.87 10.17 -23.54
N LYS A 6 -8.56 11.08 -22.83
CA LYS A 6 -7.91 12.21 -22.14
C LYS A 6 -7.02 11.75 -20.99
N GLN A 7 -7.40 10.71 -20.23
CA GLN A 7 -6.57 10.14 -19.16
C GLN A 7 -5.33 9.43 -19.69
N GLU A 8 -5.46 8.65 -20.76
CA GLU A 8 -4.35 7.85 -21.29
C GLU A 8 -3.36 8.65 -22.16
N HIS A 9 -3.81 9.68 -22.86
CA HIS A 9 -3.00 10.36 -23.88
C HIS A 9 -2.57 11.78 -23.55
N LEU A 10 -3.26 12.46 -22.63
CA LEU A 10 -2.99 13.87 -22.32
C LEU A 10 -2.44 14.11 -20.92
N ALA A 11 -2.28 13.06 -20.10
CA ALA A 11 -1.91 13.17 -18.67
C ALA A 11 -2.68 14.32 -17.96
N SER A 12 -3.90 14.61 -18.41
CA SER A 12 -4.75 15.62 -17.80
C SER A 12 -5.50 14.96 -16.66
N PHE A 13 -4.95 15.07 -15.47
CA PHE A 13 -5.62 14.66 -14.23
C PHE A 13 -6.89 15.47 -14.05
N LEU A 14 -7.99 14.78 -13.68
CA LEU A 14 -9.18 15.46 -13.17
C LEU A 14 -8.77 16.27 -11.94
N PRO A 15 -9.27 17.51 -11.77
CA PRO A 15 -8.92 18.29 -10.59
C PRO A 15 -9.32 17.56 -9.30
N ASP A 16 -8.56 17.77 -8.23
CA ASP A 16 -8.60 17.15 -6.89
C ASP A 16 -9.98 16.88 -6.24
N ALA A 17 -11.07 17.25 -6.88
CA ALA A 17 -12.42 17.20 -6.32
C ALA A 17 -13.10 15.80 -6.35
N ALA A 18 -12.54 14.79 -7.03
CA ALA A 18 -13.18 13.48 -7.19
C ALA A 18 -12.35 12.30 -6.63
N GLY A 19 -11.08 12.48 -6.28
CA GLY A 19 -10.22 11.42 -5.73
C GLY A 19 -10.42 11.22 -4.22
N VAL A 20 -10.13 10.00 -3.76
CA VAL A 20 -10.13 9.67 -2.32
C VAL A 20 -8.97 10.37 -1.61
N PHE A 21 -7.82 10.48 -2.28
CA PHE A 21 -6.60 11.07 -1.71
C PHE A 21 -6.35 12.47 -2.24
N ARG A 22 -6.34 13.45 -1.35
CA ARG A 22 -6.04 14.86 -1.67
C ARG A 22 -4.60 15.18 -1.30
N GLY A 23 -3.95 16.03 -2.10
CA GLY A 23 -2.59 16.47 -1.82
C GLY A 23 -1.50 15.39 -2.03
N VAL A 24 -1.73 14.39 -2.87
CA VAL A 24 -0.77 13.30 -3.13
C VAL A 24 0.60 13.85 -3.52
N LEU A 25 0.66 14.85 -4.41
CA LEU A 25 1.93 15.44 -4.86
C LEU A 25 2.68 16.20 -3.76
N GLU A 26 2.00 16.61 -2.71
CA GLU A 26 2.59 17.35 -1.61
C GLU A 26 3.39 16.47 -0.63
N VAL A 27 3.20 15.14 -0.71
CA VAL A 27 3.92 14.13 0.08
C VAL A 27 4.97 13.38 -0.73
N VAL A 28 5.15 13.72 -2.01
CA VAL A 28 6.15 13.12 -2.90
C VAL A 28 7.53 13.72 -2.67
N ASN A 29 8.57 12.87 -2.63
CA ASN A 29 9.97 13.29 -2.53
C ASN A 29 10.87 12.30 -3.28
N ASP A 30 11.85 12.81 -4.04
CA ASP A 30 12.75 12.00 -4.88
C ASP A 30 13.73 11.12 -4.11
N ASN A 31 14.02 11.45 -2.84
CA ASN A 31 15.08 10.82 -2.06
C ASN A 31 14.54 10.06 -0.82
N THR A 32 13.49 9.26 -0.98
CA THR A 32 12.96 8.48 0.14
C THR A 32 13.50 7.06 0.19
N LEU A 33 13.72 6.43 -0.97
CA LEU A 33 14.21 5.05 -1.04
C LEU A 33 15.65 4.98 -0.53
N LYS A 34 15.89 4.15 0.48
CA LYS A 34 17.20 3.95 1.10
C LYS A 34 17.31 2.57 1.74
N ASP A 35 18.52 2.09 1.96
CA ASP A 35 18.76 0.88 2.75
C ASP A 35 18.41 1.06 4.22
N SER A 36 18.24 -0.06 4.93
CA SER A 36 18.00 -0.04 6.37
C SER A 36 19.19 0.53 7.12
N GLU A 37 18.90 1.25 8.20
CA GLU A 37 19.89 1.76 9.14
C GLU A 37 19.98 0.85 10.37
N LYS A 38 21.17 0.71 10.95
CA LYS A 38 21.36 -0.11 12.14
C LYS A 38 20.48 0.41 13.29
N GLY A 39 19.64 -0.46 13.83
CA GLY A 39 18.70 -0.12 14.90
C GLY A 39 17.45 0.64 14.44
N GLY A 40 17.28 0.87 13.14
CA GLY A 40 16.05 1.40 12.59
C GLY A 40 14.89 0.42 12.78
N VAL A 41 13.69 0.95 12.99
CA VAL A 41 12.44 0.18 13.12
C VAL A 41 11.56 0.46 11.91
N TYR A 42 11.06 -0.60 11.28
CA TYR A 42 10.36 -0.52 10.02
C TYR A 42 9.04 -1.26 10.07
N VAL A 43 8.07 -0.79 9.29
CA VAL A 43 6.77 -1.43 9.09
C VAL A 43 6.59 -1.68 7.60
N MET A 44 6.11 -2.87 7.27
CA MET A 44 5.88 -3.34 5.91
C MET A 44 4.38 -3.60 5.70
N GLY A 45 3.82 -3.07 4.61
CA GLY A 45 2.51 -3.47 4.11
C GLY A 45 2.67 -4.39 2.91
N VAL A 46 1.90 -5.47 2.86
CA VAL A 46 1.95 -6.45 1.77
C VAL A 46 0.55 -6.73 1.25
N ASP A 47 0.36 -6.53 -0.04
CA ASP A 47 -0.79 -7.02 -0.79
C ASP A 47 -0.34 -8.13 -1.74
N LEU A 48 -0.91 -9.35 -1.59
CA LEU A 48 -0.49 -10.52 -2.35
C LEU A 48 -1.35 -10.69 -3.61
N GLY A 49 -0.72 -10.56 -4.76
CA GLY A 49 -1.35 -10.76 -6.05
C GLY A 49 -1.69 -12.22 -6.34
N LYS A 50 -2.88 -12.45 -6.91
CA LYS A 50 -3.32 -13.74 -7.44
C LYS A 50 -3.14 -13.76 -8.96
N HIS A 51 -2.54 -14.82 -9.49
CA HIS A 51 -2.42 -15.05 -10.95
C HIS A 51 -1.88 -13.84 -11.74
N ASN A 52 -2.74 -12.90 -12.13
CA ASN A 52 -2.38 -11.76 -12.96
C ASN A 52 -2.27 -10.44 -12.16
N ASP A 53 -2.75 -10.42 -10.91
CA ASP A 53 -2.67 -9.26 -10.04
C ASP A 53 -1.23 -9.04 -9.55
N PHE A 54 -0.92 -7.83 -9.13
CA PHE A 54 0.40 -7.53 -8.61
C PHE A 54 0.50 -7.87 -7.13
N THR A 55 1.61 -8.48 -6.74
CA THR A 55 2.06 -8.42 -5.34
C THR A 55 2.82 -7.13 -5.15
N VAL A 56 2.48 -6.41 -4.09
CA VAL A 56 3.11 -5.13 -3.76
C VAL A 56 3.62 -5.16 -2.33
N ILE A 57 4.85 -4.66 -2.15
CA ILE A 57 5.51 -4.49 -0.86
C ILE A 57 5.87 -3.02 -0.69
N SER A 58 5.43 -2.43 0.42
CA SER A 58 5.74 -1.04 0.81
C SER A 58 6.32 -1.01 2.22
N ILE A 59 7.52 -0.43 2.41
CA ILE A 59 8.15 -0.34 3.74
C ILE A 59 8.35 1.11 4.15
N PHE A 60 7.98 1.42 5.39
CA PHE A 60 8.18 2.72 6.03
C PHE A 60 9.17 2.63 7.19
N ASP A 61 10.00 3.65 7.30
CA ASP A 61 10.80 3.96 8.49
C ASP A 61 9.90 4.65 9.53
N THR A 62 9.75 4.05 10.71
CA THR A 62 8.85 4.54 11.76
C THR A 62 9.35 5.80 12.47
N SER A 63 10.63 6.15 12.31
CA SER A 63 11.21 7.35 12.89
C SER A 63 10.98 8.60 12.05
N THR A 64 10.94 8.43 10.74
CA THR A 64 10.82 9.53 9.77
C THR A 64 9.49 9.55 9.03
N ASN A 65 8.69 8.48 9.14
CA ASN A 65 7.48 8.25 8.37
C ASN A 65 7.70 8.32 6.84
N LYS A 66 8.89 7.96 6.39
CA LYS A 66 9.24 7.92 4.97
C LYS A 66 9.12 6.51 4.43
N MET A 67 8.53 6.36 3.25
CA MET A 67 8.57 5.11 2.50
C MET A 67 10.00 4.89 1.98
N VAL A 68 10.66 3.85 2.45
CA VAL A 68 12.07 3.57 2.18
C VAL A 68 12.30 2.43 1.21
N TYR A 69 11.27 1.63 0.94
CA TYR A 69 11.33 0.51 0.00
C TYR A 69 9.99 0.32 -0.71
N PHE A 70 10.09 -0.06 -1.97
CA PHE A 70 8.97 -0.43 -2.82
C PHE A 70 9.37 -1.59 -3.74
N ASP A 71 8.50 -2.60 -3.85
CA ASP A 71 8.60 -3.66 -4.83
C ASP A 71 7.20 -3.99 -5.38
N ARG A 72 7.11 -4.20 -6.68
CA ARG A 72 5.88 -4.56 -7.38
C ARG A 72 6.18 -5.59 -8.45
N PHE A 73 5.55 -6.74 -8.34
CA PHE A 73 5.75 -7.84 -9.27
C PHE A 73 4.51 -8.69 -9.44
N ASN A 74 4.43 -9.46 -10.52
CA ASN A 74 3.35 -10.39 -10.79
C ASN A 74 3.87 -11.65 -11.48
N LYS A 75 2.97 -12.62 -11.75
CA LYS A 75 3.24 -13.84 -12.51
C LYS A 75 4.36 -14.71 -11.93
N ILE A 76 4.51 -14.71 -10.62
CA ILE A 76 5.37 -15.63 -9.89
C ILE A 76 4.52 -16.44 -8.89
N ASP A 77 4.97 -17.64 -8.57
CA ASP A 77 4.27 -18.50 -7.63
C ASP A 77 4.39 -18.06 -6.17
N TYR A 78 3.51 -18.56 -5.31
CA TYR A 78 3.46 -18.15 -3.91
C TYR A 78 4.75 -18.42 -3.11
N PRO A 79 5.49 -19.55 -3.29
CA PRO A 79 6.76 -19.73 -2.62
C PRO A 79 7.77 -18.62 -2.93
N LEU A 80 7.80 -18.14 -4.17
CA LEU A 80 8.70 -17.07 -4.58
C LEU A 80 8.21 -15.71 -4.08
N GLN A 81 6.88 -15.46 -4.06
CA GLN A 81 6.30 -14.28 -3.42
C GLN A 81 6.66 -14.22 -1.94
N LYS A 82 6.45 -15.33 -1.20
CA LYS A 82 6.84 -15.49 0.20
C LYS A 82 8.32 -15.16 0.42
N ALA A 83 9.20 -15.78 -0.36
CA ALA A 83 10.65 -15.54 -0.24
C ALA A 83 11.04 -14.08 -0.45
N ARG A 84 10.37 -13.36 -1.36
CA ARG A 84 10.61 -11.91 -1.57
C ARG A 84 10.14 -11.08 -0.38
N VAL A 85 8.98 -11.39 0.20
CA VAL A 85 8.46 -10.72 1.41
C VAL A 85 9.42 -10.93 2.57
N GLU A 86 9.85 -12.17 2.81
CA GLU A 86 10.82 -12.50 3.87
C GLU A 86 12.16 -11.77 3.68
N ALA A 87 12.71 -11.81 2.46
CA ALA A 87 13.96 -11.14 2.14
C ALA A 87 13.87 -9.61 2.37
N ALA A 88 12.75 -8.99 1.97
CA ALA A 88 12.53 -7.59 2.19
C ALA A 88 12.40 -7.25 3.69
N SER A 89 11.66 -8.05 4.47
CA SER A 89 11.55 -7.85 5.93
C SER A 89 12.90 -7.94 6.62
N ARG A 90 13.67 -9.01 6.35
CA ARG A 90 15.02 -9.21 6.94
C ARG A 90 15.99 -8.09 6.56
N ARG A 91 15.94 -7.61 5.30
CA ARG A 91 16.76 -6.46 4.85
C ARG A 91 16.46 -5.19 5.66
N TYR A 92 15.24 -5.03 6.16
CA TYR A 92 14.81 -3.89 6.95
C TYR A 92 14.64 -4.26 8.44
N ASN A 93 15.64 -4.93 9.02
CA ASN A 93 15.76 -5.27 10.45
C ASN A 93 14.56 -6.07 10.98
N ASP A 94 14.07 -7.04 10.23
CA ASP A 94 12.85 -7.81 10.52
C ASP A 94 11.63 -6.89 10.68
N ALA A 95 11.39 -6.06 9.67
CA ALA A 95 10.26 -5.14 9.63
C ALA A 95 8.95 -5.86 9.98
N LYS A 96 8.13 -5.26 10.87
CA LYS A 96 6.78 -5.78 11.17
C LYS A 96 5.95 -5.79 9.88
N ILE A 97 5.41 -6.95 9.54
CA ILE A 97 4.63 -7.17 8.32
C ILE A 97 3.14 -7.06 8.63
N ILE A 98 2.43 -6.19 7.92
CA ILE A 98 0.96 -6.15 7.88
C ILE A 98 0.54 -6.68 6.51
N ILE A 99 -0.13 -7.82 6.47
CA ILE A 99 -0.45 -8.52 5.22
C ILE A 99 -1.95 -8.70 5.02
N ASP A 100 -2.45 -8.48 3.79
CA ASP A 100 -3.81 -8.91 3.46
C ASP A 100 -3.90 -10.43 3.49
N SER A 101 -4.55 -10.95 4.53
CA SER A 101 -4.78 -12.38 4.71
C SER A 101 -6.09 -12.86 4.08
N THR A 102 -6.73 -12.09 3.23
CA THR A 102 -7.98 -12.48 2.56
C THR A 102 -7.72 -13.58 1.53
N GLY A 103 -8.17 -14.78 1.80
CA GLY A 103 -8.04 -15.94 0.89
C GLY A 103 -6.68 -16.61 0.93
N VAL A 104 -5.78 -16.35 -0.03
CA VAL A 104 -4.45 -17.01 -0.10
C VAL A 104 -3.42 -16.44 0.88
N GLY A 105 -3.72 -15.30 1.50
CA GLY A 105 -2.83 -14.67 2.46
C GLY A 105 -2.66 -15.47 3.75
N ASP A 106 -3.71 -16.13 4.26
CA ASP A 106 -3.66 -16.88 5.52
C ASP A 106 -2.53 -17.94 5.55
N PRO A 107 -2.38 -18.88 4.58
CA PRO A 107 -1.30 -19.85 4.60
C PRO A 107 0.10 -19.24 4.45
N ILE A 108 0.23 -18.15 3.68
CA ILE A 108 1.52 -17.48 3.48
C ILE A 108 1.93 -16.75 4.77
N SER A 109 0.99 -16.09 5.43
CA SER A 109 1.21 -15.43 6.72
C SER A 109 1.68 -16.43 7.78
N ASP A 110 0.96 -17.56 7.92
CA ASP A 110 1.34 -18.64 8.84
C ASP A 110 2.75 -19.14 8.60
N ASP A 111 3.14 -19.32 7.32
CA ASP A 111 4.46 -19.79 6.96
C ASP A 111 5.56 -18.74 7.28
N ILE A 112 5.30 -17.45 7.03
CA ILE A 112 6.24 -16.37 7.37
C ILE A 112 6.41 -16.25 8.90
N GLN A 113 5.33 -16.43 9.67
CA GLN A 113 5.39 -16.46 11.14
C GLN A 113 6.24 -17.60 11.67
N ARG A 114 6.13 -18.81 11.06
CA ARG A 114 6.98 -19.98 11.41
C ARG A 114 8.46 -19.72 11.17
N GLU A 115 8.81 -18.86 10.23
CA GLU A 115 10.19 -18.39 9.99
C GLU A 115 10.69 -17.37 11.02
N GLY A 116 9.85 -17.01 12.00
CA GLY A 116 10.18 -16.13 13.12
C GLY A 116 10.01 -14.64 12.84
N LEU A 117 9.37 -14.25 11.75
CA LEU A 117 9.07 -12.86 11.43
C LEU A 117 7.76 -12.42 12.11
N LEU A 118 7.68 -11.15 12.47
CA LEU A 118 6.49 -10.55 13.07
C LEU A 118 5.47 -10.19 11.99
N VAL A 119 4.39 -10.97 11.91
CA VAL A 119 3.31 -10.77 10.94
C VAL A 119 2.00 -10.48 11.66
N GLU A 120 1.29 -9.51 11.17
CA GLU A 120 -0.09 -9.18 11.55
C GLU A 120 -1.01 -9.40 10.34
N ASP A 121 -1.98 -10.29 10.52
CA ASP A 121 -3.00 -10.58 9.53
C ASP A 121 -4.06 -9.47 9.50
N TYR A 122 -4.29 -8.91 8.32
CA TYR A 122 -5.34 -7.92 8.11
C TYR A 122 -6.37 -8.44 7.10
N LYS A 123 -7.57 -8.81 7.56
CA LYS A 123 -8.65 -9.30 6.69
C LYS A 123 -9.40 -8.13 6.06
N LEU A 124 -9.32 -8.03 4.72
CA LEU A 124 -10.02 -7.01 3.97
C LEU A 124 -11.51 -7.36 3.81
N THR A 125 -12.33 -6.63 4.52
CA THR A 125 -13.79 -6.52 4.35
C THR A 125 -14.10 -5.10 3.88
N ASN A 126 -15.32 -4.82 3.44
CA ASN A 126 -15.69 -3.44 3.08
C ASN A 126 -15.43 -2.45 4.23
N LYS A 127 -15.67 -2.85 5.48
CA LYS A 127 -15.45 -2.03 6.66
C LYS A 127 -13.96 -1.83 6.96
N SER A 128 -13.18 -2.91 6.98
CA SER A 128 -11.75 -2.83 7.30
C SER A 128 -10.96 -2.15 6.18
N LYS A 129 -11.30 -2.40 4.90
CA LYS A 129 -10.74 -1.66 3.76
C LYS A 129 -10.99 -0.16 3.90
N LYS A 130 -12.23 0.24 4.24
CA LYS A 130 -12.53 1.65 4.51
C LYS A 130 -11.62 2.23 5.59
N ASN A 131 -11.41 1.50 6.69
CA ASN A 131 -10.60 2.00 7.82
C ASN A 131 -9.15 2.31 7.40
N ILE A 132 -8.48 1.41 6.65
CA ILE A 132 -7.10 1.64 6.21
C ILE A 132 -7.01 2.74 5.14
N ILE A 133 -8.00 2.84 4.25
CA ILE A 133 -8.05 3.90 3.24
C ILE A 133 -8.28 5.27 3.89
N ASP A 134 -9.21 5.38 4.83
CA ASP A 134 -9.44 6.63 5.58
C ASP A 134 -8.17 7.04 6.35
N LYS A 135 -7.46 6.06 6.97
CA LYS A 135 -6.20 6.33 7.67
C LYS A 135 -5.14 6.85 6.70
N LEU A 136 -4.94 6.20 5.55
CA LEU A 136 -4.00 6.64 4.52
C LEU A 136 -4.35 8.05 4.04
N SER A 137 -5.63 8.35 3.79
CA SER A 137 -6.08 9.68 3.36
C SER A 137 -5.71 10.76 4.39
N ILE A 138 -5.96 10.50 5.68
CA ILE A 138 -5.58 11.42 6.76
C ILE A 138 -4.07 11.66 6.79
N PHE A 139 -3.24 10.61 6.63
CA PHE A 139 -1.79 10.73 6.66
C PHE A 139 -1.25 11.53 5.45
N ILE A 140 -1.87 11.40 4.27
CA ILE A 140 -1.53 12.19 3.09
C ILE A 140 -1.96 13.65 3.28
N GLU A 141 -3.23 13.91 3.63
CA GLU A 141 -3.76 15.26 3.80
C GLU A 141 -3.01 16.08 4.88
N GLN A 142 -2.61 15.39 5.97
CA GLN A 142 -1.83 16.00 7.05
C GLN A 142 -0.32 16.01 6.79
N LYS A 143 0.15 15.53 5.63
CA LYS A 143 1.57 15.41 5.26
C LYS A 143 2.40 14.65 6.31
N ARG A 144 1.79 13.64 6.93
CA ARG A 144 2.42 12.81 7.98
C ARG A 144 3.32 11.73 7.43
N ILE A 145 3.27 11.45 6.14
CA ILE A 145 4.13 10.50 5.42
C ILE A 145 4.83 11.18 4.26
N THR A 146 5.89 10.54 3.77
CA THR A 146 6.55 10.92 2.53
C THR A 146 6.72 9.67 1.66
N ILE A 147 6.34 9.76 0.39
CA ILE A 147 6.42 8.68 -0.59
C ILE A 147 7.42 9.02 -1.70
N PRO A 148 8.02 8.01 -2.38
CA PRO A 148 8.95 8.25 -3.47
C PRO A 148 8.24 8.80 -4.71
N ASN A 149 8.99 9.52 -5.54
CA ASN A 149 8.52 9.99 -6.84
C ASN A 149 8.55 8.82 -7.86
N ILE A 150 7.59 7.92 -7.72
CA ILE A 150 7.37 6.77 -8.60
C ILE A 150 6.01 6.95 -9.27
N THR A 151 6.03 6.97 -10.60
CA THR A 151 4.83 7.27 -11.42
C THR A 151 3.66 6.34 -11.12
N GLU A 152 3.92 5.05 -10.92
CA GLU A 152 2.90 4.04 -10.60
C GLU A 152 2.20 4.35 -9.27
N ILE A 153 2.97 4.75 -8.24
CA ILE A 153 2.43 5.11 -6.91
C ILE A 153 1.51 6.32 -7.02
N ILE A 154 2.01 7.36 -7.68
CA ILE A 154 1.28 8.62 -7.84
C ILE A 154 -0.01 8.40 -8.63
N ASN A 155 0.08 7.69 -9.76
CA ASN A 155 -1.07 7.45 -10.63
C ASN A 155 -2.15 6.62 -9.95
N GLU A 156 -1.79 5.53 -9.25
CA GLU A 156 -2.80 4.72 -8.55
C GLU A 156 -3.47 5.50 -7.41
N LEU A 157 -2.72 6.27 -6.63
CA LEU A 157 -3.29 7.11 -5.58
C LEU A 157 -4.25 8.18 -6.15
N GLN A 158 -3.87 8.85 -7.25
CA GLN A 158 -4.71 9.87 -7.88
C GLN A 158 -5.94 9.29 -8.59
N ALA A 159 -5.83 8.07 -9.13
CA ALA A 159 -6.94 7.40 -9.80
C ALA A 159 -7.90 6.69 -8.83
N PHE A 160 -7.46 6.43 -7.58
CA PHE A 160 -8.26 5.67 -6.62
C PHE A 160 -9.51 6.44 -6.21
N GLY A 161 -10.65 5.77 -6.33
CA GLY A 161 -11.95 6.38 -6.15
C GLY A 161 -12.89 5.54 -5.25
N TYR A 162 -14.13 5.95 -5.24
CA TYR A 162 -15.20 5.19 -4.63
C TYR A 162 -16.42 5.16 -5.56
N VAL A 163 -17.19 4.10 -5.45
CA VAL A 163 -18.51 3.99 -6.07
C VAL A 163 -19.55 3.80 -4.99
N MET A 164 -20.71 4.43 -5.18
CA MET A 164 -21.87 4.15 -4.33
C MET A 164 -22.57 2.91 -4.91
N THR A 165 -22.79 1.92 -4.04
CA THR A 165 -23.59 0.74 -4.40
C THR A 165 -25.08 1.10 -4.41
N ASP A 166 -25.89 0.28 -5.08
CA ASP A 166 -27.37 0.48 -5.12
C ASP A 166 -28.00 0.49 -3.71
N SER A 167 -27.34 -0.12 -2.72
CA SER A 167 -27.72 -0.09 -1.30
C SER A 167 -27.27 1.16 -0.54
N GLY A 168 -26.63 2.14 -1.22
CA GLY A 168 -26.14 3.39 -0.62
C GLY A 168 -24.81 3.26 0.16
N ASN A 169 -24.14 2.09 0.08
CA ASN A 169 -22.83 1.91 0.70
C ASN A 169 -21.71 2.41 -0.20
N VAL A 170 -20.66 2.97 0.41
CA VAL A 170 -19.43 3.35 -0.29
C VAL A 170 -18.54 2.12 -0.46
N LYS A 171 -18.12 1.84 -1.70
CA LYS A 171 -17.13 0.82 -2.03
C LYS A 171 -15.90 1.49 -2.62
N TYR A 172 -14.78 1.39 -1.94
CA TYR A 172 -13.49 1.87 -2.44
C TYR A 172 -12.88 0.88 -3.43
N SER A 173 -12.47 1.37 -4.59
CA SER A 173 -11.80 0.56 -5.61
C SER A 173 -11.08 1.45 -6.63
N ALA A 174 -10.09 0.87 -7.33
CA ALA A 174 -9.61 1.46 -8.55
C ALA A 174 -10.72 1.52 -9.61
N PRO A 175 -10.68 2.47 -10.55
CA PRO A 175 -11.53 2.48 -11.73
C PRO A 175 -11.41 1.18 -12.53
N GLN A 176 -12.44 0.86 -13.32
CA GLN A 176 -12.45 -0.36 -14.13
C GLN A 176 -11.22 -0.42 -15.06
N GLY A 177 -10.45 -1.51 -14.97
CA GLY A 177 -9.24 -1.74 -15.75
C GLY A 177 -7.96 -1.21 -15.10
N LEU A 178 -8.05 -0.62 -13.90
CA LEU A 178 -6.89 -0.23 -13.08
C LEU A 178 -6.80 -1.14 -11.84
N HIS A 179 -5.60 -1.19 -11.27
CA HIS A 179 -5.28 -1.97 -10.07
C HIS A 179 -5.36 -1.09 -8.82
N ASP A 180 -5.62 -1.69 -7.65
CA ASP A 180 -5.56 -1.04 -6.34
C ASP A 180 -4.56 -1.70 -5.37
N ASP A 181 -3.80 -2.66 -5.87
CA ASP A 181 -2.84 -3.46 -5.10
C ASP A 181 -1.80 -2.57 -4.37
N LEU A 182 -1.32 -1.52 -5.07
CA LEU A 182 -0.36 -0.59 -4.51
C LEU A 182 -0.97 0.29 -3.42
N VAL A 183 -2.20 0.76 -3.63
CA VAL A 183 -2.93 1.55 -2.63
C VAL A 183 -3.18 0.72 -1.37
N ILE A 184 -3.53 -0.57 -1.52
CA ILE A 184 -3.75 -1.48 -0.39
C ILE A 184 -2.46 -1.74 0.37
N SER A 185 -1.36 -2.09 -0.31
CA SER A 185 -0.06 -2.28 0.32
C SER A 185 0.38 -1.05 1.11
N LEU A 186 0.24 0.15 0.51
CA LEU A 186 0.57 1.42 1.15
C LEU A 186 -0.31 1.69 2.38
N ALA A 187 -1.62 1.42 2.26
CA ALA A 187 -2.58 1.62 3.35
C ALA A 187 -2.32 0.67 4.53
N LEU A 188 -1.94 -0.58 4.27
CA LEU A 188 -1.53 -1.55 5.29
C LEU A 188 -0.26 -1.11 6.01
N ALA A 189 0.75 -0.62 5.28
CA ALA A 189 1.97 -0.09 5.88
C ALA A 189 1.68 1.11 6.78
N VAL A 190 0.84 2.05 6.33
CA VAL A 190 0.43 3.23 7.12
C VAL A 190 -0.42 2.83 8.32
N TRP A 191 -1.22 1.78 8.23
CA TRP A 191 -1.94 1.22 9.37
C TRP A 191 -0.97 0.80 10.47
N GLY A 192 0.02 -0.06 10.17
CA GLY A 192 1.04 -0.48 11.13
C GLY A 192 1.90 0.67 11.64
N LEU A 193 2.22 1.66 10.78
CA LEU A 193 2.93 2.88 11.18
C LEU A 193 2.15 3.66 12.25
N SER A 194 0.82 3.77 12.12
CA SER A 194 -0.03 4.49 13.08
C SER A 194 -0.05 3.81 14.45
N GLU A 195 0.00 2.48 14.51
CA GLU A 195 0.06 1.75 15.79
C GLU A 195 1.34 2.06 16.58
N VAL A 196 2.47 2.23 15.88
CA VAL A 196 3.75 2.59 16.52
C VAL A 196 3.76 4.06 16.99
N THR A 197 3.11 4.96 16.24
CA THR A 197 3.10 6.39 16.56
C THR A 197 2.08 6.77 17.63
N ASP A 198 0.94 6.07 17.67
CA ASP A 198 -0.14 6.34 18.64
C ASP A 198 0.18 5.77 20.04
N THR A 199 1.23 4.93 20.18
CA THR A 199 1.73 4.38 21.46
C THR A 199 2.86 5.17 22.09
N ARG A 200 3.33 6.24 21.46
CA ARG A 200 4.37 7.16 21.98
C ARG A 200 3.76 8.46 22.49
#